data_316db526e970ea5f3fee0d7378d5a56c
#
_entry.id   316db526e970ea5f3fee0d7378d5a56c
#
_cell.length_a   1.000
_cell.length_b   1.000
_cell.length_c   1.000
_cell.angle_alpha   90.00
_cell.angle_beta   90.00
_cell.angle_gamma   90.00
#
_symmetry.space_group_name_H-M   'P 1'
#
loop_
_entity.id
_entity.type
_entity.pdbx_description
1 polymer ?
#
loop_
_entity_poly.entity_id
_entity_poly.type
_entity_poly.pdbx_seq_one_letter_code
_entity_poly.pdbx_strand_id
1 'polypeptide(L)'
;MAVARTSNTRSTTRTDRSTGTTGSRSVTGRRNAQLHRTVQSINIQRFRAQGRTTFCNQAVHAIASKLGYRGFGGLVANQMVRKMQSPGSGFRQVSAQEAIRMAQSGKLVVAGWYNTTPRAGRPDGRAPGHVAVVTGEFSPGVPGIAQAGRNTFEWGSVRQGFGSKNVSYFVRG
;
A
#
# COMPACT_ATOMS: atom_id res chain seq x y z
N MET A 1 33.09 -8.86 -82.63
CA MET A 1 31.63 -8.93 -82.38
C MET A 1 31.39 -9.47 -81.00
N ALA A 2 31.08 -8.62 -80.08
CA ALA A 2 30.84 -8.96 -78.65
C ALA A 2 29.39 -8.63 -78.33
N VAL A 3 28.63 -9.61 -77.89
CA VAL A 3 27.22 -9.45 -77.46
C VAL A 3 27.17 -9.21 -75.96
N ALA A 4 26.65 -8.06 -75.53
CA ALA A 4 26.43 -7.72 -74.16
C ALA A 4 25.18 -8.46 -73.59
N ARG A 5 25.35 -9.13 -72.42
CA ARG A 5 24.23 -9.69 -71.62
C ARG A 5 23.90 -8.74 -70.54
N THR A 6 22.70 -8.21 -70.56
CA THR A 6 22.09 -7.45 -69.50
C THR A 6 21.53 -8.37 -68.41
N SER A 7 22.07 -8.28 -67.20
CA SER A 7 21.54 -8.98 -66.00
C SER A 7 20.51 -8.10 -65.31
N ASN A 8 19.29 -8.61 -65.22
CA ASN A 8 18.14 -8.01 -64.62
C ASN A 8 18.10 -8.40 -63.12
N THR A 9 18.46 -7.48 -62.24
CA THR A 9 18.42 -7.73 -60.80
C THR A 9 17.03 -7.33 -60.27
N ARG A 10 16.25 -8.32 -59.91
CA ARG A 10 14.92 -8.19 -59.35
C ARG A 10 15.06 -7.90 -57.86
N SER A 11 14.78 -6.68 -57.45
CA SER A 11 14.71 -6.26 -56.03
C SER A 11 13.41 -6.80 -55.43
N THR A 12 13.52 -7.72 -54.48
CA THR A 12 12.39 -8.20 -53.68
C THR A 12 12.31 -7.38 -52.41
N THR A 13 11.36 -6.47 -52.35
CA THR A 13 10.99 -5.73 -51.18
C THR A 13 10.35 -6.68 -50.14
N ARG A 14 11.07 -6.98 -49.10
CA ARG A 14 10.60 -7.78 -47.97
C ARG A 14 9.80 -6.87 -47.07
N THR A 15 8.49 -7.00 -47.05
CA THR A 15 7.58 -6.33 -46.12
C THR A 15 7.74 -6.99 -44.76
N ASP A 16 8.48 -6.38 -43.87
CA ASP A 16 8.50 -6.79 -42.45
C ASP A 16 7.16 -6.47 -41.82
N ARG A 17 6.39 -7.53 -41.62
CA ARG A 17 5.15 -7.50 -40.85
C ARG A 17 5.52 -7.53 -39.39
N SER A 18 5.66 -6.34 -38.78
CA SER A 18 5.80 -6.17 -37.33
C SER A 18 4.54 -6.68 -36.67
N THR A 19 4.58 -7.92 -36.19
CA THR A 19 3.58 -8.44 -35.25
C THR A 19 3.80 -7.75 -33.91
N GLY A 20 3.00 -6.72 -33.65
CA GLY A 20 2.94 -6.07 -32.33
C GLY A 20 2.48 -7.07 -31.27
N THR A 21 3.45 -7.62 -30.55
CA THR A 21 3.20 -8.35 -29.31
C THR A 21 2.68 -7.35 -28.31
N THR A 22 1.37 -7.34 -28.10
CA THR A 22 0.72 -6.66 -26.97
C THR A 22 1.21 -7.34 -25.69
N GLY A 23 2.36 -6.89 -25.20
CA GLY A 23 2.86 -7.27 -23.89
C GLY A 23 1.83 -6.86 -22.84
N SER A 24 1.15 -7.83 -22.27
CA SER A 24 0.38 -7.66 -21.04
C SER A 24 1.30 -7.01 -20.02
N ARG A 25 1.15 -5.69 -19.80
CA ARG A 25 1.84 -5.01 -18.72
C ARG A 25 1.28 -5.57 -17.42
N SER A 26 2.02 -6.50 -16.87
CA SER A 26 1.86 -6.92 -15.48
C SER A 26 1.88 -5.64 -14.64
N VAL A 27 0.73 -5.27 -14.07
CA VAL A 27 0.61 -4.09 -13.20
C VAL A 27 1.30 -4.43 -11.89
N THR A 28 2.62 -4.41 -11.91
CA THR A 28 3.46 -4.50 -10.71
C THR A 28 3.35 -3.15 -10.01
N GLY A 29 2.59 -3.12 -8.94
CA GLY A 29 2.45 -1.92 -8.11
C GLY A 29 3.81 -1.37 -7.65
N ARG A 30 3.89 -0.06 -7.43
CA ARG A 30 5.14 0.63 -7.05
C ARG A 30 5.23 0.76 -5.54
N ARG A 31 6.01 -0.12 -4.91
CA ARG A 31 6.35 -0.05 -3.49
C ARG A 31 7.53 0.91 -3.24
N ASN A 32 7.47 1.62 -2.12
CA ASN A 32 8.69 2.26 -1.62
C ASN A 32 9.62 1.20 -1.01
N ALA A 33 10.85 1.08 -1.53
CA ALA A 33 11.79 0.03 -1.11
C ALA A 33 12.19 0.13 0.36
N GLN A 34 12.34 1.33 0.92
CA GLN A 34 12.68 1.52 2.32
C GLN A 34 11.53 1.12 3.23
N LEU A 35 10.29 1.56 2.94
CA LEU A 35 9.11 1.15 3.70
C LEU A 35 8.91 -0.36 3.63
N HIS A 36 9.13 -0.97 2.47
CA HIS A 36 9.03 -2.42 2.33
C HIS A 36 10.06 -3.15 3.20
N ARG A 37 11.34 -2.74 3.17
CA ARG A 37 12.37 -3.30 4.07
C ARG A 37 12.02 -3.10 5.54
N THR A 38 11.44 -1.96 5.90
CA THR A 38 10.95 -1.70 7.27
C THR A 38 9.87 -2.70 7.67
N VAL A 39 8.89 -2.95 6.81
CA VAL A 39 7.83 -3.95 7.04
C VAL A 39 8.42 -5.35 7.19
N GLN A 40 9.35 -5.74 6.34
CA GLN A 40 10.04 -7.03 6.44
C GLN A 40 10.82 -7.15 7.76
N SER A 41 11.53 -6.09 8.16
CA SER A 41 12.37 -6.11 9.38
C SER A 41 11.59 -6.32 10.68
N ILE A 42 10.30 -6.01 10.70
CA ILE A 42 9.45 -6.24 11.89
C ILE A 42 8.81 -7.63 11.88
N ASN A 43 8.97 -8.42 10.81
CA ASN A 43 8.26 -9.68 10.62
C ASN A 43 6.75 -9.54 10.89
N ILE A 44 6.04 -8.92 9.98
CA ILE A 44 4.62 -8.55 10.17
C ILE A 44 3.74 -9.77 10.51
N GLN A 45 4.15 -10.98 10.12
CA GLN A 45 3.42 -12.22 10.40
C GLN A 45 3.30 -12.54 11.90
N ARG A 46 4.20 -12.02 12.74
CA ARG A 46 4.07 -12.17 14.21
C ARG A 46 2.84 -11.47 14.78
N PHE A 47 2.26 -10.52 14.04
CA PHE A 47 1.05 -9.79 14.39
C PHE A 47 -0.23 -10.37 13.75
N ARG A 48 -0.15 -11.58 13.19
CA ARG A 48 -1.34 -12.27 12.68
C ARG A 48 -2.38 -12.48 13.77
N ALA A 49 -3.64 -12.59 13.36
CA ALA A 49 -4.73 -12.85 14.31
C ALA A 49 -4.48 -14.12 15.13
N GLN A 50 -4.83 -14.06 16.40
CA GLN A 50 -4.85 -15.19 17.32
C GLN A 50 -6.28 -15.39 17.81
N GLY A 51 -6.96 -16.41 17.33
CA GLY A 51 -8.38 -16.60 17.56
C GLY A 51 -9.19 -15.40 17.07
N ARG A 52 -9.91 -14.74 17.97
CA ARG A 52 -10.75 -13.55 17.67
C ARG A 52 -10.00 -12.21 17.83
N THR A 53 -8.76 -12.23 18.28
CA THR A 53 -7.94 -11.04 18.52
C THR A 53 -7.08 -10.72 17.31
N THR A 54 -7.08 -9.47 16.90
CA THR A 54 -6.24 -8.94 15.82
C THR A 54 -5.27 -7.89 16.36
N PHE A 55 -4.10 -7.76 15.75
CA PHE A 55 -3.00 -6.93 16.24
C PHE A 55 -2.58 -5.85 15.22
N CYS A 56 -3.51 -5.34 14.42
CA CYS A 56 -3.25 -4.33 13.41
C CYS A 56 -2.60 -3.06 14.00
N ASN A 57 -3.06 -2.63 15.17
CA ASN A 57 -2.49 -1.50 15.90
C ASN A 57 -1.03 -1.74 16.32
N GLN A 58 -0.69 -2.94 16.78
CA GLN A 58 0.68 -3.29 17.18
C GLN A 58 1.61 -3.33 15.96
N ALA A 59 1.14 -3.87 14.82
CA ALA A 59 1.90 -3.86 13.57
C ALA A 59 2.19 -2.45 13.09
N VAL A 60 1.17 -1.57 13.06
CA VAL A 60 1.34 -0.16 12.69
C VAL A 60 2.26 0.57 13.67
N HIS A 61 2.13 0.33 14.99
CA HIS A 61 3.04 0.90 15.99
C HIS A 61 4.49 0.45 15.74
N ALA A 62 4.73 -0.83 15.46
CA ALA A 62 6.07 -1.35 15.21
C ALA A 62 6.70 -0.72 13.96
N ILE A 63 5.95 -0.60 12.85
CA ILE A 63 6.43 0.06 11.62
C ILE A 63 6.70 1.55 11.90
N ALA A 64 5.74 2.25 12.52
CA ALA A 64 5.88 3.67 12.84
C ALA A 64 7.09 3.95 13.72
N SER A 65 7.34 3.10 14.72
CA SER A 65 8.51 3.21 15.62
C SER A 65 9.83 3.07 14.88
N LYS A 66 9.93 2.17 13.91
CA LYS A 66 11.09 2.03 13.03
C LYS A 66 11.30 3.26 12.13
N LEU A 67 10.22 3.98 11.82
CA LEU A 67 10.24 5.25 11.07
C LEU A 67 10.35 6.49 11.99
N GLY A 68 10.68 6.29 13.27
CA GLY A 68 10.93 7.38 14.23
C GLY A 68 9.70 7.90 14.96
N TYR A 69 8.51 7.29 14.78
CA TYR A 69 7.30 7.73 15.49
C TYR A 69 6.79 6.70 16.51
N ARG A 70 6.88 7.04 17.78
CA ARG A 70 6.49 6.14 18.90
C ARG A 70 5.13 6.47 19.54
N GLY A 71 4.43 7.49 19.05
CA GLY A 71 3.20 7.98 19.67
C GLY A 71 1.98 7.06 19.59
N PHE A 72 2.11 5.86 19.01
CA PHE A 72 1.03 4.87 18.93
C PHE A 72 1.08 3.79 20.02
N GLY A 73 2.06 3.82 20.91
CA GLY A 73 2.19 2.82 21.99
C GLY A 73 0.95 2.72 22.85
N GLY A 74 0.46 1.50 23.09
CA GLY A 74 -0.71 1.22 23.93
C GLY A 74 -2.08 1.57 23.34
N LEU A 75 -2.14 2.21 22.16
CA LEU A 75 -3.41 2.62 21.55
C LEU A 75 -4.06 1.47 20.76
N VAL A 76 -5.39 1.34 20.85
CA VAL A 76 -6.17 0.51 19.91
C VAL A 76 -6.43 1.27 18.61
N ALA A 77 -6.84 0.57 17.55
CA ALA A 77 -6.97 1.14 16.21
C ALA A 77 -7.84 2.42 16.17
N ASN A 78 -9.00 2.43 16.83
CA ASN A 78 -9.84 3.62 16.90
C ASN A 78 -9.15 4.81 17.59
N GLN A 79 -8.42 4.55 18.67
CA GLN A 79 -7.67 5.60 19.38
C GLN A 79 -6.53 6.15 18.52
N MET A 80 -5.88 5.29 17.71
CA MET A 80 -4.87 5.74 16.74
C MET A 80 -5.49 6.67 15.70
N VAL A 81 -6.65 6.31 15.13
CA VAL A 81 -7.37 7.15 14.16
C VAL A 81 -7.74 8.49 14.78
N ARG A 82 -8.34 8.50 15.98
CA ARG A 82 -8.66 9.75 16.69
C ARG A 82 -7.43 10.61 16.96
N LYS A 83 -6.32 9.98 17.39
CA LYS A 83 -5.07 10.70 17.61
C LYS A 83 -4.58 11.38 16.33
N MET A 84 -4.61 10.68 15.19
CA MET A 84 -4.18 11.26 13.90
C MET A 84 -5.11 12.39 13.42
N GLN A 85 -6.38 12.37 13.81
CA GLN A 85 -7.36 13.43 13.51
C GLN A 85 -7.22 14.65 14.43
N SER A 86 -6.56 14.50 15.59
CA SER A 86 -6.46 15.58 16.57
C SER A 86 -5.49 16.67 16.09
N PRO A 87 -5.84 17.96 16.31
CA PRO A 87 -4.93 19.07 16.09
C PRO A 87 -3.61 18.87 16.83
N GLY A 88 -2.50 19.25 16.25
CA GLY A 88 -1.18 19.13 16.88
C GLY A 88 -0.60 17.72 16.95
N SER A 89 -1.28 16.72 16.43
CA SER A 89 -0.77 15.32 16.41
C SER A 89 0.47 15.13 15.52
N GLY A 90 0.75 16.08 14.64
CA GLY A 90 1.76 16.00 13.60
C GLY A 90 1.33 15.12 12.41
N PHE A 91 0.05 14.75 12.35
CA PHE A 91 -0.57 14.11 11.19
C PHE A 91 -1.53 15.06 10.50
N ARG A 92 -1.68 14.90 9.18
CA ARG A 92 -2.76 15.53 8.42
C ARG A 92 -3.48 14.48 7.57
N GLN A 93 -4.78 14.64 7.43
CA GLN A 93 -5.57 13.80 6.54
C GLN A 93 -5.33 14.18 5.08
N VAL A 94 -5.26 13.18 4.21
CA VAL A 94 -4.95 13.35 2.79
C VAL A 94 -5.83 12.46 1.93
N SER A 95 -5.88 12.75 0.61
CA SER A 95 -6.52 11.87 -0.36
C SER A 95 -5.75 10.57 -0.56
N ALA A 96 -6.38 9.56 -1.17
CA ALA A 96 -5.72 8.30 -1.52
C ALA A 96 -4.52 8.52 -2.46
N GLN A 97 -4.65 9.41 -3.44
CA GLN A 97 -3.55 9.73 -4.37
C GLN A 97 -2.38 10.41 -3.65
N GLU A 98 -2.66 11.32 -2.74
CA GLU A 98 -1.61 11.96 -1.96
C GLU A 98 -0.96 10.98 -0.99
N ALA A 99 -1.72 10.08 -0.37
CA ALA A 99 -1.22 8.99 0.46
C ALA A 99 -0.21 8.12 -0.30
N ILE A 100 -0.51 7.76 -1.55
CA ILE A 100 0.40 7.03 -2.44
C ILE A 100 1.70 7.81 -2.64
N ARG A 101 1.62 9.08 -3.05
CA ARG A 101 2.80 9.91 -3.32
C ARG A 101 3.68 10.07 -2.08
N MET A 102 3.06 10.31 -0.93
CA MET A 102 3.79 10.47 0.34
C MET A 102 4.46 9.17 0.77
N ALA A 103 3.78 8.04 0.63
CA ALA A 103 4.38 6.73 0.90
C ALA A 103 5.53 6.42 -0.08
N GLN A 104 5.38 6.75 -1.36
CA GLN A 104 6.45 6.59 -2.36
C GLN A 104 7.68 7.47 -2.05
N SER A 105 7.50 8.62 -1.41
CA SER A 105 8.60 9.47 -0.90
C SER A 105 9.18 9.01 0.45
N GLY A 106 8.72 7.87 0.99
CA GLY A 106 9.23 7.31 2.25
C GLY A 106 8.60 7.88 3.53
N LYS A 107 7.57 8.72 3.41
CA LYS A 107 6.85 9.25 4.57
C LYS A 107 6.02 8.15 5.25
N LEU A 108 5.85 8.26 6.57
CA LEU A 108 4.89 7.44 7.31
C LEU A 108 3.46 7.88 6.93
N VAL A 109 2.74 6.98 6.27
CA VAL A 109 1.33 7.17 5.94
C VAL A 109 0.52 6.02 6.52
N VAL A 110 -0.52 6.33 7.28
CA VAL A 110 -1.40 5.35 7.91
C VAL A 110 -2.78 5.43 7.27
N ALA A 111 -3.27 4.28 6.82
CA ALA A 111 -4.67 4.07 6.45
C ALA A 111 -5.44 3.65 7.70
N GLY A 112 -6.59 4.27 7.97
CA GLY A 112 -7.39 4.00 9.15
C GLY A 112 -8.89 4.01 8.87
N TRP A 113 -9.59 3.08 9.51
CA TRP A 113 -11.04 3.06 9.60
C TRP A 113 -11.46 3.12 11.04
N TYR A 114 -12.22 4.16 11.40
CA TYR A 114 -12.82 4.33 12.72
C TYR A 114 -14.16 3.59 12.78
N ASN A 115 -14.29 2.66 13.72
CA ASN A 115 -15.55 1.95 13.92
C ASN A 115 -16.40 2.68 14.96
N THR A 116 -17.54 3.20 14.55
CA THR A 116 -18.47 3.95 15.43
C THR A 116 -19.40 3.07 16.25
N THR A 117 -19.48 1.76 15.94
CA THR A 117 -20.40 0.83 16.60
C THR A 117 -20.09 0.72 18.10
N PRO A 118 -21.02 1.01 19.00
CA PRO A 118 -20.81 0.85 20.43
C PRO A 118 -20.50 -0.61 20.80
N ARG A 119 -19.57 -0.80 21.74
CA ARG A 119 -19.26 -2.12 22.28
C ARG A 119 -18.71 -2.01 23.70
N ALA A 120 -19.49 -2.50 24.67
CA ALA A 120 -19.06 -2.55 26.07
C ALA A 120 -17.80 -3.41 26.26
N GLY A 121 -17.03 -3.12 27.30
CA GLY A 121 -15.81 -3.85 27.65
C GLY A 121 -14.61 -3.60 26.71
N ARG A 122 -14.67 -2.55 25.86
CA ARG A 122 -13.55 -2.14 25.00
C ARG A 122 -12.92 -0.84 25.53
N PRO A 123 -11.60 -0.62 25.35
CA PRO A 123 -10.89 0.54 25.88
C PRO A 123 -11.46 1.90 25.42
N ASP A 124 -12.11 1.94 24.26
CA ASP A 124 -12.72 3.13 23.67
C ASP A 124 -14.25 3.06 23.60
N GLY A 125 -14.86 2.04 24.22
CA GLY A 125 -16.32 1.82 24.20
C GLY A 125 -16.88 1.46 22.82
N ARG A 126 -16.04 1.09 21.86
CA ARG A 126 -16.39 0.86 20.46
C ARG A 126 -15.96 -0.53 19.97
N ALA A 127 -16.63 -1.04 18.95
CA ALA A 127 -16.15 -2.20 18.23
C ALA A 127 -14.81 -1.89 17.54
N PRO A 128 -13.93 -2.88 17.33
CA PRO A 128 -12.60 -2.64 16.77
C PRO A 128 -12.66 -1.95 15.41
N GLY A 129 -11.90 -0.86 15.27
CA GLY A 129 -11.55 -0.29 13.98
C GLY A 129 -10.41 -1.06 13.32
N HIS A 130 -9.80 -0.46 12.30
CA HIS A 130 -8.66 -1.05 11.60
C HIS A 130 -7.66 0.02 11.17
N VAL A 131 -6.38 -0.35 11.18
CA VAL A 131 -5.27 0.50 10.72
C VAL A 131 -4.25 -0.33 9.94
N ALA A 132 -3.60 0.29 8.96
CA ALA A 132 -2.54 -0.29 8.15
C ALA A 132 -1.55 0.80 7.74
N VAL A 133 -0.34 0.42 7.30
CA VAL A 133 0.63 1.38 6.74
C VAL A 133 0.56 1.35 5.23
N VAL A 134 0.43 2.53 4.61
CA VAL A 134 0.53 2.67 3.14
C VAL A 134 2.00 2.61 2.76
N THR A 135 2.36 1.74 1.82
CA THR A 135 3.74 1.50 1.40
C THR A 135 3.98 1.80 -0.08
N GLY A 136 2.97 2.25 -0.80
CA GLY A 136 3.06 2.65 -2.20
C GLY A 136 1.74 2.56 -2.94
N GLU A 137 1.82 2.28 -4.24
CA GLU A 137 0.69 2.12 -5.15
C GLU A 137 0.57 0.65 -5.56
N PHE A 138 -0.56 0.01 -5.25
CA PHE A 138 -0.81 -1.40 -5.58
C PHE A 138 -1.19 -1.59 -7.06
N SER A 139 -2.11 -0.76 -7.53
CA SER A 139 -2.50 -0.61 -8.93
C SER A 139 -2.83 0.86 -9.18
N PRO A 140 -2.98 1.33 -10.42
CA PRO A 140 -3.19 2.74 -10.71
C PRO A 140 -4.27 3.38 -9.83
N GLY A 141 -3.88 4.37 -9.01
CA GLY A 141 -4.75 5.09 -8.07
C GLY A 141 -5.15 4.31 -6.81
N VAL A 142 -4.71 3.08 -6.63
CA VAL A 142 -5.08 2.24 -5.48
C VAL A 142 -3.91 2.13 -4.50
N PRO A 143 -4.06 2.61 -3.24
CA PRO A 143 -3.03 2.48 -2.24
C PRO A 143 -2.66 1.01 -1.95
N GLY A 144 -1.35 0.74 -1.95
CA GLY A 144 -0.76 -0.49 -1.48
C GLY A 144 -0.42 -0.37 0.00
N ILE A 145 -0.78 -1.39 0.78
CA ILE A 145 -0.63 -1.40 2.22
C ILE A 145 0.10 -2.63 2.72
N ALA A 146 0.72 -2.48 3.89
CA ALA A 146 1.12 -3.57 4.77
C ALA A 146 0.20 -3.59 5.98
N GLN A 147 -0.34 -4.76 6.33
CA GLN A 147 -1.28 -4.89 7.43
C GLN A 147 -1.15 -6.20 8.18
N ALA A 148 -1.61 -6.18 9.44
CA ALA A 148 -1.89 -7.35 10.24
C ALA A 148 -3.38 -7.37 10.63
N GLY A 149 -3.98 -8.56 10.65
CA GLY A 149 -5.40 -8.73 10.95
C GLY A 149 -5.85 -10.15 10.66
N ARG A 150 -7.09 -10.33 10.26
CA ARG A 150 -7.59 -11.65 9.79
C ARG A 150 -6.78 -12.13 8.59
N ASN A 151 -6.46 -11.20 7.68
CA ASN A 151 -5.48 -11.39 6.61
C ASN A 151 -4.25 -10.56 6.96
N THR A 152 -3.08 -11.20 7.05
CA THR A 152 -1.81 -10.52 7.32
C THR A 152 -0.92 -10.63 6.11
N PHE A 153 -0.47 -9.49 5.60
CA PHE A 153 0.40 -9.42 4.43
C PHE A 153 1.31 -8.19 4.45
N GLU A 154 2.46 -8.31 3.81
CA GLU A 154 3.44 -7.23 3.64
C GLU A 154 3.07 -6.29 2.50
N TRP A 155 2.29 -6.79 1.53
CA TRP A 155 1.88 -6.07 0.35
C TRP A 155 0.53 -6.55 -0.17
N GLY A 156 -0.41 -5.65 -0.26
CA GLY A 156 -1.73 -5.88 -0.83
C GLY A 156 -2.47 -4.56 -1.02
N SER A 157 -3.64 -4.60 -1.67
CA SER A 157 -4.45 -3.40 -1.85
C SER A 157 -5.15 -3.00 -0.56
N VAL A 158 -5.46 -1.70 -0.45
CA VAL A 158 -6.31 -1.19 0.64
C VAL A 158 -7.66 -1.94 0.70
N ARG A 159 -8.19 -2.35 -0.44
CA ARG A 159 -9.45 -3.11 -0.51
C ARG A 159 -9.33 -4.51 0.10
N GLN A 160 -8.19 -5.19 -0.07
CA GLN A 160 -7.93 -6.48 0.59
C GLN A 160 -7.86 -6.35 2.11
N GLY A 161 -7.39 -5.21 2.62
CA GLY A 161 -7.28 -4.97 4.06
C GLY A 161 -8.56 -4.46 4.71
N PHE A 162 -9.29 -3.58 4.04
CA PHE A 162 -10.43 -2.86 4.62
C PHE A 162 -11.77 -3.25 4.01
N GLY A 163 -11.81 -4.02 2.91
CA GLY A 163 -13.04 -4.34 2.20
C GLY A 163 -13.72 -3.07 1.65
N SER A 164 -15.01 -2.91 1.95
CA SER A 164 -15.83 -1.75 1.56
C SER A 164 -15.85 -0.62 2.60
N LYS A 165 -14.96 -0.64 3.60
CA LYS A 165 -14.91 0.37 4.66
C LYS A 165 -14.47 1.73 4.10
N ASN A 166 -15.02 2.81 4.66
CA ASN A 166 -14.59 4.17 4.34
C ASN A 166 -13.25 4.45 5.05
N VAL A 167 -12.16 4.42 4.30
CA VAL A 167 -10.80 4.56 4.81
C VAL A 167 -10.33 5.99 4.71
N SER A 168 -9.81 6.52 5.81
CA SER A 168 -9.08 7.79 5.85
C SER A 168 -7.58 7.54 5.83
N TYR A 169 -6.83 8.44 5.19
CA TYR A 169 -5.38 8.38 5.12
C TYR A 169 -4.75 9.55 5.85
N PHE A 170 -3.70 9.28 6.60
CA PHE A 170 -3.02 10.26 7.44
C PHE A 170 -1.52 10.20 7.17
N VAL A 171 -0.92 11.32 6.79
CA VAL A 171 0.53 11.45 6.59
C VAL A 171 1.15 12.15 7.78
N ARG A 172 2.28 11.63 8.25
CA ARG A 172 3.11 12.28 9.24
C ARG A 172 3.92 13.39 8.58
N GLY A 173 3.81 14.61 9.10
CA GLY A 173 4.60 15.80 8.69
C GLY A 173 6.08 15.70 9.02
#